data_5361b80d33dcae90d146b433d45d1d2a
#
_entry.id   5361b80d33dcae90d146b433d45d1d2a
#
_cell.length_a   1.000
_cell.length_b   1.000
_cell.length_c   1.000
_cell.angle_alpha   90.00
_cell.angle_beta   90.00
_cell.angle_gamma   90.00
#
_symmetry.space_group_name_H-M   'P 1'
#
loop_
_entity.id
_entity.type
_entity.pdbx_description
1 polymer ?
#
loop_
_entity_poly.entity_id
_entity_poly.type
_entity_poly.pdbx_seq_one_letter_code
_entity_poly.pdbx_strand_id
1 'polypeptide(L)'
;MKKFYSAVKSSLALRVLIGFILGILAGLFFGEMTSVLGVVGLGYIRLFQMPVIPYIFVSLISGLGKLNFTVAKGIFIKGGITLLSLWIIIIFVLLLIPFGFPRWESASFFSTSLVEPEKSINFLDLFLPSNPFNAMANTIIPSIVTFSVAVGLAFIFIPEKSIVIEVFSKLSDSLMLITRWVAKLAPIGVFAIAANAAGTLRFDDLERLQVYIILQACIALILSFWILPKLITVLTPIKYQDIIDSVKNPLATAFATANLLVVIPILVDNTKKLIENRKINETDTDEKESPLDVIIPASFNFPSMGKLLSLGFIPFAAWYVGSPLSPTQYPSFLVA
;
A
#
# COMPACT_ATOMS: atom_id res chain seq x y z
N MET A 1 17.92 8.36 -30.01
CA MET A 1 17.78 6.91 -29.77
C MET A 1 18.71 6.36 -28.69
N LYS A 2 20.05 6.56 -28.70
CA LYS A 2 20.97 6.03 -27.67
C LYS A 2 20.64 6.46 -26.23
N LYS A 3 20.24 7.73 -25.99
CA LYS A 3 19.81 8.21 -24.65
C LYS A 3 18.52 7.55 -24.15
N PHE A 4 17.56 7.28 -25.04
CA PHE A 4 16.33 6.56 -24.72
C PHE A 4 16.64 5.10 -24.36
N TYR A 5 17.49 4.45 -25.12
CA TYR A 5 17.88 3.05 -24.87
C TYR A 5 18.66 2.89 -23.56
N SER A 6 19.52 3.86 -23.19
CA SER A 6 20.21 3.86 -21.89
C SER A 6 19.25 4.11 -20.72
N ALA A 7 18.25 4.99 -20.89
CA ALA A 7 17.23 5.26 -19.88
C ALA A 7 16.32 4.05 -19.64
N VAL A 8 15.89 3.35 -20.70
CA VAL A 8 15.10 2.11 -20.61
C VAL A 8 15.90 1.00 -19.92
N LYS A 9 17.20 0.91 -20.13
CA LYS A 9 18.06 -0.09 -19.50
C LYS A 9 18.28 0.19 -18.00
N SER A 10 18.20 1.44 -17.56
CA SER A 10 18.46 1.86 -16.19
C SER A 10 17.22 1.93 -15.29
N SER A 11 16.01 2.18 -15.85
CA SER A 11 14.78 2.38 -15.08
C SER A 11 13.82 1.19 -15.18
N LEU A 12 13.58 0.51 -14.02
CA LEU A 12 12.57 -0.55 -13.92
C LEU A 12 11.17 -0.01 -14.26
N ALA A 13 10.83 1.19 -13.78
CA ALA A 13 9.54 1.82 -14.02
C ALA A 13 9.26 2.04 -15.50
N LEU A 14 10.26 2.52 -16.26
CA LEU A 14 10.10 2.71 -17.70
C LEU A 14 9.87 1.37 -18.43
N ARG A 15 10.54 0.30 -18.01
CA ARG A 15 10.32 -1.05 -18.55
C ARG A 15 8.92 -1.58 -18.23
N VAL A 16 8.44 -1.34 -17.02
CA VAL A 16 7.07 -1.71 -16.60
C VAL A 16 6.04 -0.93 -17.40
N LEU A 17 6.24 0.38 -17.59
CA LEU A 17 5.35 1.22 -18.39
C LEU A 17 5.31 0.77 -19.86
N ILE A 18 6.46 0.46 -20.43
CA ILE A 18 6.54 -0.10 -21.81
C ILE A 18 5.81 -1.44 -21.87
N GLY A 19 6.05 -2.34 -20.90
CA GLY A 19 5.35 -3.62 -20.79
C GLY A 19 3.83 -3.43 -20.71
N PHE A 20 3.36 -2.49 -19.90
CA PHE A 20 1.95 -2.16 -19.77
C PHE A 20 1.34 -1.68 -21.09
N ILE A 21 1.97 -0.70 -21.76
CA ILE A 21 1.48 -0.17 -23.05
C ILE A 21 1.48 -1.27 -24.12
N LEU A 22 2.58 -2.03 -24.24
CA LEU A 22 2.66 -3.13 -25.20
C LEU A 22 1.64 -4.24 -24.88
N GLY A 23 1.35 -4.49 -23.59
CA GLY A 23 0.32 -5.41 -23.15
C GLY A 23 -1.07 -4.96 -23.64
N ILE A 24 -1.44 -3.69 -23.41
CA ILE A 24 -2.70 -3.14 -23.91
C ILE A 24 -2.80 -3.26 -25.42
N LEU A 25 -1.76 -2.87 -26.16
CA LEU A 25 -1.74 -2.96 -27.62
C LEU A 25 -1.89 -4.41 -28.09
N ALA A 26 -1.18 -5.35 -27.47
CA ALA A 26 -1.31 -6.77 -27.78
C ALA A 26 -2.71 -7.30 -27.46
N GLY A 27 -3.30 -6.92 -26.33
CA GLY A 27 -4.68 -7.29 -25.95
C GLY A 27 -5.70 -6.80 -26.97
N LEU A 28 -5.62 -5.52 -27.34
CA LEU A 28 -6.52 -4.93 -28.34
C LEU A 28 -6.35 -5.56 -29.74
N PHE A 29 -5.12 -5.97 -30.10
CA PHE A 29 -4.85 -6.56 -31.41
C PHE A 29 -5.26 -8.03 -31.50
N PHE A 30 -4.92 -8.84 -30.48
CA PHE A 30 -5.14 -10.29 -30.49
C PHE A 30 -6.46 -10.69 -29.82
N GLY A 31 -7.14 -9.78 -29.11
CA GLY A 31 -8.42 -10.04 -28.44
C GLY A 31 -8.34 -11.20 -27.44
N GLU A 32 -9.36 -12.06 -27.44
CA GLU A 32 -9.50 -13.19 -26.51
C GLU A 32 -8.33 -14.20 -26.54
N MET A 33 -7.53 -14.23 -27.61
CA MET A 33 -6.34 -15.10 -27.67
C MET A 33 -5.32 -14.76 -26.58
N THR A 34 -5.35 -13.55 -26.04
CA THR A 34 -4.47 -13.13 -24.94
C THR A 34 -4.90 -13.68 -23.58
N SER A 35 -6.04 -14.34 -23.47
CA SER A 35 -6.50 -15.00 -22.24
C SER A 35 -5.47 -16.03 -21.71
N VAL A 36 -4.72 -16.68 -22.57
CA VAL A 36 -3.63 -17.60 -22.22
C VAL A 36 -2.54 -16.88 -21.38
N LEU A 37 -2.30 -15.59 -21.65
CA LEU A 37 -1.36 -14.78 -20.88
C LEU A 37 -1.86 -14.52 -19.44
N GLY A 38 -3.14 -14.70 -19.16
CA GLY A 38 -3.71 -14.62 -17.82
C GLY A 38 -3.02 -15.56 -16.83
N VAL A 39 -2.62 -16.76 -17.28
CA VAL A 39 -1.86 -17.71 -16.46
C VAL A 39 -0.50 -17.12 -16.05
N VAL A 40 0.19 -16.45 -16.96
CA VAL A 40 1.49 -15.79 -16.69
C VAL A 40 1.30 -14.63 -15.72
N GLY A 41 0.26 -13.81 -15.95
CA GLY A 41 -0.10 -12.70 -15.07
C GLY A 41 -0.43 -13.18 -13.65
N LEU A 42 -1.26 -14.22 -13.52
CA LEU A 42 -1.61 -14.84 -12.24
C LEU A 42 -0.36 -15.44 -11.55
N GLY A 43 0.49 -16.10 -12.30
CA GLY A 43 1.77 -16.63 -11.81
C GLY A 43 2.65 -15.53 -11.21
N TYR A 44 2.76 -14.38 -11.90
CA TYR A 44 3.48 -13.21 -11.40
C TYR A 44 2.87 -12.66 -10.09
N ILE A 45 1.54 -12.53 -10.03
CA ILE A 45 0.85 -12.07 -8.82
C ILE A 45 1.15 -13.02 -7.64
N ARG A 46 1.03 -14.32 -7.84
CA ARG A 46 1.32 -15.33 -6.79
C ARG A 46 2.78 -15.29 -6.34
N LEU A 47 3.73 -15.16 -7.27
CA LEU A 47 5.15 -15.00 -6.95
C LEU A 47 5.42 -13.74 -6.12
N PHE A 48 4.69 -12.66 -6.38
CA PHE A 48 4.80 -11.42 -5.62
C PHE A 48 4.17 -11.54 -4.23
N GLN A 49 3.06 -12.25 -4.11
CA GLN A 49 2.36 -12.47 -2.83
C GLN A 49 3.13 -13.40 -1.89
N MET A 50 3.88 -14.37 -2.43
CA MET A 50 4.58 -15.39 -1.67
C MET A 50 5.49 -14.85 -0.54
N PRO A 51 6.37 -13.86 -0.74
CA PRO A 51 7.20 -13.31 0.32
C PRO A 51 6.47 -12.29 1.22
N VAL A 52 5.31 -11.77 0.82
CA VAL A 52 4.64 -10.64 1.50
C VAL A 52 4.18 -11.03 2.90
N ILE A 53 3.52 -12.18 3.05
CA ILE A 53 2.99 -12.62 4.34
C ILE A 53 4.09 -12.86 5.37
N PRO A 54 5.11 -13.69 5.09
CA PRO A 54 6.21 -13.87 6.03
C PRO A 54 6.99 -12.57 6.26
N TYR A 55 7.10 -11.69 5.25
CA TYR A 55 7.74 -10.39 5.41
C TYR A 55 7.00 -9.51 6.43
N ILE A 56 5.67 -9.38 6.32
CA ILE A 56 4.86 -8.61 7.29
C ILE A 56 5.11 -9.12 8.71
N PHE A 57 5.06 -10.43 8.89
CA PHE A 57 5.27 -11.06 10.20
C PHE A 57 6.64 -10.72 10.79
N VAL A 58 7.72 -11.05 10.08
CA VAL A 58 9.08 -10.87 10.63
C VAL A 58 9.49 -9.41 10.75
N SER A 59 9.05 -8.54 9.83
CA SER A 59 9.40 -7.12 9.84
C SER A 59 8.72 -6.36 10.96
N LEU A 60 7.46 -6.69 11.30
CA LEU A 60 6.78 -6.11 12.45
C LEU A 60 7.45 -6.54 13.77
N ILE A 61 7.76 -7.83 13.92
CA ILE A 61 8.45 -8.34 15.11
C ILE A 61 9.81 -7.68 15.28
N SER A 62 10.63 -7.64 14.21
CA SER A 62 11.97 -7.03 14.29
C SER A 62 11.91 -5.53 14.53
N GLY A 63 10.99 -4.82 13.85
CA GLY A 63 10.83 -3.39 13.98
C GLY A 63 10.40 -2.96 15.38
N LEU A 64 9.35 -3.59 15.92
CA LEU A 64 8.86 -3.28 17.28
C LEU A 64 9.81 -3.80 18.36
N GLY A 65 10.35 -5.00 18.17
CA GLY A 65 11.26 -5.63 19.13
C GLY A 65 12.58 -4.87 19.35
N LYS A 66 13.04 -4.07 18.38
CA LYS A 66 14.21 -3.18 18.55
C LYS A 66 13.97 -2.03 19.50
N LEU A 67 12.71 -1.63 19.71
CA LEU A 67 12.40 -0.44 20.49
C LEU A 67 12.65 -0.64 22.00
N ASN A 68 13.03 0.45 22.66
CA ASN A 68 13.03 0.55 24.11
C ASN A 68 11.62 0.95 24.58
N PHE A 69 11.25 0.54 25.81
CA PHE A 69 9.90 0.76 26.34
C PHE A 69 9.45 2.23 26.29
N THR A 70 10.33 3.18 26.66
CA THR A 70 10.01 4.61 26.65
C THR A 70 9.71 5.13 25.25
N VAL A 71 10.55 4.75 24.28
CA VAL A 71 10.39 5.12 22.87
C VAL A 71 9.15 4.44 22.28
N ALA A 72 8.96 3.16 22.59
CA ALA A 72 7.78 2.39 22.14
C ALA A 72 6.48 3.03 22.64
N LYS A 73 6.38 3.41 23.92
CA LYS A 73 5.19 4.08 24.47
C LYS A 73 4.88 5.39 23.75
N GLY A 74 5.91 6.21 23.50
CA GLY A 74 5.75 7.47 22.76
C GLY A 74 5.26 7.26 21.32
N ILE A 75 5.86 6.29 20.61
CA ILE A 75 5.45 5.93 19.25
C ILE A 75 4.03 5.37 19.22
N PHE A 76 3.67 4.48 20.17
CA PHE A 76 2.32 3.90 20.23
C PHE A 76 1.25 4.96 20.44
N ILE A 77 1.45 5.87 21.39
CA ILE A 77 0.43 6.90 21.69
C ILE A 77 0.38 7.93 20.56
N LYS A 78 1.49 8.58 20.22
CA LYS A 78 1.52 9.64 19.20
C LYS A 78 1.29 9.07 17.80
N GLY A 79 1.96 7.99 17.47
CA GLY A 79 1.81 7.31 16.18
C GLY A 79 0.41 6.72 16.00
N GLY A 80 -0.15 6.11 17.04
CA GLY A 80 -1.53 5.59 17.04
C GLY A 80 -2.56 6.69 16.82
N ILE A 81 -2.46 7.82 17.53
CA ILE A 81 -3.36 8.98 17.32
C ILE A 81 -3.22 9.50 15.88
N THR A 82 -2.00 9.60 15.36
CA THR A 82 -1.77 10.05 13.99
C THR A 82 -2.37 9.09 12.97
N LEU A 83 -2.17 7.78 13.14
CA LEU A 83 -2.77 6.77 12.27
C LEU A 83 -4.30 6.82 12.31
N LEU A 84 -4.90 6.88 13.48
CA LEU A 84 -6.35 6.99 13.62
C LEU A 84 -6.89 8.26 12.94
N SER A 85 -6.20 9.38 13.11
CA SER A 85 -6.58 10.63 12.42
C SER A 85 -6.53 10.49 10.90
N LEU A 86 -5.47 9.86 10.36
CA LEU A 86 -5.34 9.58 8.93
C LEU A 86 -6.42 8.62 8.44
N TRP A 87 -6.77 7.61 9.22
CA TRP A 87 -7.83 6.67 8.88
C TRP A 87 -9.19 7.35 8.87
N ILE A 88 -9.49 8.23 9.82
CA ILE A 88 -10.73 9.03 9.82
C ILE A 88 -10.82 9.88 8.54
N ILE A 89 -9.72 10.52 8.15
CA ILE A 89 -9.69 11.33 6.92
C ILE A 89 -9.98 10.46 5.69
N ILE A 90 -9.33 9.30 5.56
CA ILE A 90 -9.52 8.45 4.38
C ILE A 90 -10.90 7.81 4.36
N ILE A 91 -11.44 7.39 5.51
CA ILE A 91 -12.81 6.88 5.63
C ILE A 91 -13.80 7.95 5.15
N PHE A 92 -13.62 9.20 5.59
CA PHE A 92 -14.44 10.32 5.13
C PHE A 92 -14.35 10.50 3.60
N VAL A 93 -13.14 10.42 3.04
CA VAL A 93 -12.93 10.47 1.59
C VAL A 93 -13.62 9.31 0.88
N LEU A 94 -13.53 8.08 1.41
CA LEU A 94 -14.17 6.90 0.84
C LEU A 94 -15.70 7.03 0.82
N LEU A 95 -16.30 7.65 1.83
CA LEU A 95 -17.72 7.94 1.90
C LEU A 95 -18.15 8.98 0.84
N LEU A 96 -17.23 9.84 0.39
CA LEU A 96 -17.51 10.83 -0.64
C LEU A 96 -17.33 10.30 -2.06
N ILE A 97 -16.60 9.20 -2.28
CA ILE A 97 -16.34 8.63 -3.60
C ILE A 97 -17.61 8.39 -4.42
N PRO A 98 -18.67 7.79 -3.88
CA PRO A 98 -19.89 7.51 -4.66
C PRO A 98 -20.59 8.76 -5.22
N PHE A 99 -20.39 9.93 -4.61
CA PHE A 99 -20.95 11.18 -5.13
C PHE A 99 -20.25 11.65 -6.42
N GLY A 100 -19.06 11.14 -6.70
CA GLY A 100 -18.33 11.38 -7.94
C GLY A 100 -18.74 10.49 -9.11
N PHE A 101 -19.59 9.48 -8.88
CA PHE A 101 -20.05 8.59 -9.95
C PHE A 101 -21.21 9.21 -10.73
N PRO A 102 -21.18 9.16 -12.06
CA PRO A 102 -22.28 9.60 -12.90
C PRO A 102 -23.57 8.82 -12.59
N ARG A 103 -24.71 9.48 -12.63
CA ARG A 103 -26.03 8.82 -12.56
C ARG A 103 -26.36 8.29 -13.97
N TRP A 104 -25.88 7.10 -14.28
CA TRP A 104 -26.31 6.40 -15.49
C TRP A 104 -27.53 5.54 -15.15
N GLU A 105 -28.49 5.51 -16.04
CA GLU A 105 -29.59 4.56 -15.91
C GLU A 105 -28.98 3.17 -16.02
N SER A 106 -29.10 2.42 -14.93
CA SER A 106 -28.53 1.07 -14.79
C SER A 106 -29.19 0.18 -15.83
N ALA A 107 -28.47 -0.14 -16.89
CA ALA A 107 -28.83 -1.34 -17.66
C ALA A 107 -28.51 -2.53 -16.75
N SER A 108 -29.53 -3.04 -16.06
CA SER A 108 -29.46 -4.19 -15.19
C SER A 108 -29.28 -5.48 -16.02
N PHE A 109 -28.10 -5.63 -16.63
CA PHE A 109 -27.77 -6.83 -17.40
C PHE A 109 -27.12 -7.94 -16.56
N PHE A 110 -26.79 -7.66 -15.30
CA PHE A 110 -26.27 -8.68 -14.38
C PHE A 110 -27.35 -9.03 -13.36
N SER A 111 -27.84 -10.26 -13.42
CA SER A 111 -28.72 -10.81 -12.38
C SER A 111 -27.92 -10.87 -11.07
N THR A 112 -28.44 -10.25 -10.01
CA THR A 112 -27.95 -10.30 -8.62
C THR A 112 -27.87 -11.73 -8.05
N SER A 113 -28.25 -12.73 -8.81
CA SER A 113 -28.26 -14.16 -8.43
C SER A 113 -26.83 -14.77 -8.34
N LEU A 114 -25.77 -14.07 -8.75
CA LEU A 114 -24.39 -14.54 -8.67
C LEU A 114 -23.62 -14.02 -7.44
N VAL A 115 -24.21 -13.14 -6.64
CA VAL A 115 -23.63 -12.72 -5.39
C VAL A 115 -24.01 -13.74 -4.32
N GLU A 116 -23.09 -14.66 -4.01
CA GLU A 116 -23.26 -15.50 -2.83
C GLU A 116 -23.43 -14.60 -1.61
N PRO A 117 -24.38 -14.90 -0.69
CA PRO A 117 -24.55 -14.12 0.52
C PRO A 117 -23.23 -14.11 1.30
N GLU A 118 -22.68 -12.93 1.55
CA GLU A 118 -21.46 -12.75 2.35
C GLU A 118 -21.62 -13.52 3.67
N LYS A 119 -20.68 -14.44 3.93
CA LYS A 119 -20.52 -15.01 5.26
C LYS A 119 -20.34 -13.86 6.24
N SER A 120 -21.17 -13.80 7.27
CA SER A 120 -21.05 -12.80 8.33
C SER A 120 -19.61 -12.76 8.84
N ILE A 121 -18.95 -11.62 8.64
CA ILE A 121 -17.55 -11.45 9.08
C ILE A 121 -17.56 -11.40 10.60
N ASN A 122 -16.93 -12.40 11.22
CA ASN A 122 -16.69 -12.38 12.65
C ASN A 122 -15.42 -11.56 12.91
N PHE A 123 -15.60 -10.34 13.42
CA PHE A 123 -14.48 -9.44 13.73
C PHE A 123 -13.48 -10.03 14.72
N LEU A 124 -13.94 -10.83 15.67
CA LEU A 124 -13.06 -11.51 16.61
C LEU A 124 -12.09 -12.45 15.87
N ASP A 125 -12.59 -13.26 14.96
CA ASP A 125 -11.78 -14.19 14.17
C ASP A 125 -10.86 -13.46 13.18
N LEU A 126 -11.27 -12.27 12.73
CA LEU A 126 -10.49 -11.45 11.82
C LEU A 126 -9.24 -10.85 12.50
N PHE A 127 -9.36 -10.39 13.75
CA PHE A 127 -8.27 -9.71 14.46
C PHE A 127 -7.55 -10.60 15.49
N LEU A 128 -8.25 -11.55 16.10
CA LEU A 128 -7.74 -12.43 17.14
C LEU A 128 -7.70 -13.88 16.67
N PRO A 129 -6.62 -14.31 16.00
CA PRO A 129 -6.55 -15.66 15.48
C PRO A 129 -6.40 -16.67 16.60
N SER A 130 -7.22 -17.72 16.61
CA SER A 130 -7.01 -18.89 17.45
C SER A 130 -5.72 -19.64 17.09
N ASN A 131 -5.29 -19.54 15.82
CA ASN A 131 -4.04 -20.09 15.31
C ASN A 131 -3.40 -19.10 14.33
N PRO A 132 -2.28 -18.44 14.71
CA PRO A 132 -1.61 -17.47 13.84
C PRO A 132 -1.02 -18.10 12.57
N PHE A 133 -0.63 -19.37 12.60
CA PHE A 133 -0.12 -20.05 11.40
C PHE A 133 -1.25 -20.33 10.40
N ASN A 134 -2.44 -20.65 10.89
CA ASN A 134 -3.62 -20.77 10.04
C ASN A 134 -4.00 -19.41 9.41
N ALA A 135 -3.88 -18.33 10.17
CA ALA A 135 -4.08 -16.98 9.64
C ALA A 135 -3.08 -16.64 8.52
N MET A 136 -1.80 -17.05 8.67
CA MET A 136 -0.79 -16.89 7.62
C MET A 136 -1.11 -17.73 6.38
N ALA A 137 -1.51 -18.99 6.57
CA ALA A 137 -1.86 -19.89 5.46
C ALA A 137 -3.07 -19.39 4.65
N ASN A 138 -4.04 -18.78 5.32
CA ASN A 138 -5.26 -18.22 4.71
C ASN A 138 -5.16 -16.73 4.38
N THR A 139 -3.99 -16.12 4.53
CA THR A 139 -3.72 -14.70 4.19
C THR A 139 -4.63 -13.71 4.94
N ILE A 140 -4.99 -14.01 6.21
CA ILE A 140 -5.79 -13.14 7.05
C ILE A 140 -4.88 -12.05 7.65
N ILE A 141 -4.64 -10.99 6.88
CA ILE A 141 -3.64 -9.96 7.21
C ILE A 141 -3.89 -9.29 8.56
N PRO A 142 -5.12 -8.90 8.97
CA PRO A 142 -5.34 -8.29 10.28
C PRO A 142 -4.90 -9.19 11.45
N SER A 143 -5.22 -10.48 11.38
CA SER A 143 -4.79 -11.47 12.38
C SER A 143 -3.26 -11.59 12.47
N ILE A 144 -2.59 -11.62 11.31
CA ILE A 144 -1.13 -11.70 11.22
C ILE A 144 -0.48 -10.47 11.85
N VAL A 145 -1.00 -9.28 11.54
CA VAL A 145 -0.52 -8.01 12.09
C VAL A 145 -0.71 -7.98 13.61
N THR A 146 -1.89 -8.32 14.12
CA THR A 146 -2.18 -8.33 15.55
C THR A 146 -1.23 -9.27 16.31
N PHE A 147 -1.05 -10.49 15.80
CA PHE A 147 -0.12 -11.45 16.42
C PHE A 147 1.33 -10.96 16.34
N SER A 148 1.77 -10.43 15.21
CA SER A 148 3.13 -9.91 15.04
C SER A 148 3.42 -8.72 15.96
N VAL A 149 2.44 -7.83 16.12
CA VAL A 149 2.52 -6.71 17.07
C VAL A 149 2.61 -7.22 18.51
N ALA A 150 1.79 -8.19 18.89
CA ALA A 150 1.83 -8.78 20.24
C ALA A 150 3.21 -9.40 20.54
N VAL A 151 3.77 -10.18 19.60
CA VAL A 151 5.10 -10.78 19.75
C VAL A 151 6.20 -9.70 19.79
N GLY A 152 6.14 -8.72 18.91
CA GLY A 152 7.10 -7.60 18.87
C GLY A 152 7.09 -6.78 20.16
N LEU A 153 5.89 -6.53 20.73
CA LEU A 153 5.74 -5.88 22.02
C LEU A 153 6.30 -6.72 23.17
N ALA A 154 6.05 -8.04 23.17
CA ALA A 154 6.59 -8.94 24.18
C ALA A 154 8.13 -8.89 24.18
N PHE A 155 8.78 -8.80 23.02
CA PHE A 155 10.23 -8.64 22.94
C PHE A 155 10.77 -7.36 23.59
N ILE A 156 9.96 -6.31 23.73
CA ILE A 156 10.39 -5.08 24.42
C ILE A 156 10.77 -5.38 25.88
N PHE A 157 10.08 -6.34 26.51
CA PHE A 157 10.25 -6.70 27.92
C PHE A 157 11.26 -7.84 28.16
N ILE A 158 11.75 -8.47 27.10
CA ILE A 158 12.71 -9.57 27.20
C ILE A 158 14.14 -9.00 27.24
N PRO A 159 14.94 -9.27 28.31
CA PRO A 159 16.36 -8.97 28.33
C PRO A 159 17.11 -9.81 27.27
N GLU A 160 18.26 -9.31 26.81
CA GLU A 160 19.15 -10.00 25.84
C GLU A 160 18.49 -10.44 24.52
N LYS A 161 17.44 -9.70 24.13
CA LYS A 161 16.66 -9.97 22.90
C LYS A 161 17.45 -9.76 21.59
N SER A 162 18.62 -9.12 21.65
CA SER A 162 19.39 -8.66 20.48
C SER A 162 19.64 -9.76 19.46
N ILE A 163 20.02 -10.94 19.91
CA ILE A 163 20.34 -12.08 19.01
C ILE A 163 19.09 -12.51 18.23
N VAL A 164 17.97 -12.68 18.92
CA VAL A 164 16.71 -13.12 18.28
C VAL A 164 16.19 -12.04 17.32
N ILE A 165 16.22 -10.78 17.73
CA ILE A 165 15.80 -9.65 16.90
C ILE A 165 16.69 -9.51 15.64
N GLU A 166 17.99 -9.78 15.77
CA GLU A 166 18.90 -9.81 14.62
C GLU A 166 18.51 -10.90 13.62
N VAL A 167 18.16 -12.11 14.09
CA VAL A 167 17.68 -13.20 13.23
C VAL A 167 16.42 -12.77 12.46
N PHE A 168 15.42 -12.20 13.14
CA PHE A 168 14.22 -11.65 12.47
C PHE A 168 14.55 -10.54 11.47
N SER A 169 15.51 -9.67 11.79
CA SER A 169 15.95 -8.61 10.88
C SER A 169 16.59 -9.19 9.62
N LYS A 170 17.51 -10.17 9.75
CA LYS A 170 18.14 -10.86 8.61
C LYS A 170 17.11 -11.62 7.75
N LEU A 171 16.12 -12.23 8.38
CA LEU A 171 15.04 -12.90 7.65
C LEU A 171 14.17 -11.89 6.89
N SER A 172 13.86 -10.75 7.49
CA SER A 172 13.17 -9.64 6.82
C SER A 172 13.95 -9.13 5.60
N ASP A 173 15.28 -8.93 5.73
CA ASP A 173 16.15 -8.52 4.62
C ASP A 173 16.16 -9.55 3.49
N SER A 174 16.17 -10.84 3.83
CA SER A 174 16.14 -11.94 2.85
C SER A 174 14.83 -11.97 2.08
N LEU A 175 13.69 -11.81 2.76
CA LEU A 175 12.37 -11.74 2.13
C LEU A 175 12.21 -10.50 1.26
N MET A 176 12.77 -9.37 1.70
CA MET A 176 12.85 -8.15 0.89
C MET A 176 13.70 -8.37 -0.38
N LEU A 177 14.79 -9.12 -0.29
CA LEU A 177 15.61 -9.46 -1.45
C LEU A 177 14.83 -10.31 -2.47
N ILE A 178 14.07 -11.31 -2.00
CA ILE A 178 13.18 -12.11 -2.85
C ILE A 178 12.15 -11.19 -3.54
N THR A 179 11.51 -10.29 -2.79
CA THR A 179 10.55 -9.31 -3.34
C THR A 179 11.19 -8.46 -4.44
N ARG A 180 12.45 -8.03 -4.25
CA ARG A 180 13.19 -7.28 -5.29
C ARG A 180 13.48 -8.13 -6.54
N TRP A 181 13.75 -9.42 -6.37
CA TRP A 181 13.94 -10.31 -7.53
C TRP A 181 12.65 -10.50 -8.32
N VAL A 182 11.54 -10.74 -7.63
CA VAL A 182 10.22 -10.84 -8.25
C VAL A 182 9.83 -9.51 -8.93
N ALA A 183 10.14 -8.36 -8.30
CA ALA A 183 9.88 -7.06 -8.90
C ALA A 183 10.62 -6.83 -10.22
N LYS A 184 11.78 -7.47 -10.46
CA LYS A 184 12.45 -7.41 -11.76
C LYS A 184 11.67 -8.09 -12.88
N LEU A 185 10.75 -9.01 -12.56
CA LEU A 185 9.85 -9.66 -13.51
C LEU A 185 8.61 -8.80 -13.82
N ALA A 186 8.41 -7.69 -13.11
CA ALA A 186 7.25 -6.81 -13.28
C ALA A 186 6.96 -6.41 -14.75
N PRO A 187 7.94 -6.09 -15.60
CA PRO A 187 7.65 -5.75 -17.00
C PRO A 187 6.91 -6.87 -17.74
N ILE A 188 7.27 -8.13 -17.48
CA ILE A 188 6.66 -9.31 -18.11
C ILE A 188 5.31 -9.61 -17.47
N GLY A 189 5.23 -9.60 -16.14
CA GLY A 189 3.99 -9.82 -15.40
C GLY A 189 2.92 -8.80 -15.74
N VAL A 190 3.30 -7.51 -15.74
CA VAL A 190 2.38 -6.41 -16.07
C VAL A 190 1.97 -6.44 -17.55
N PHE A 191 2.88 -6.78 -18.47
CA PHE A 191 2.53 -7.02 -19.87
C PHE A 191 1.44 -8.10 -19.99
N ALA A 192 1.63 -9.24 -19.33
CA ALA A 192 0.69 -10.37 -19.41
C ALA A 192 -0.68 -10.02 -18.81
N ILE A 193 -0.69 -9.33 -17.65
CA ILE A 193 -1.92 -8.86 -17.01
C ILE A 193 -2.66 -7.86 -17.92
N ALA A 194 -1.94 -6.87 -18.44
CA ALA A 194 -2.52 -5.83 -19.28
C ALA A 194 -3.02 -6.39 -20.62
N ALA A 195 -2.30 -7.33 -21.24
CA ALA A 195 -2.72 -7.99 -22.46
C ALA A 195 -3.99 -8.83 -22.27
N ASN A 196 -4.03 -9.63 -21.20
CA ASN A 196 -5.23 -10.40 -20.87
C ASN A 196 -6.42 -9.47 -20.59
N ALA A 197 -6.24 -8.45 -19.77
CA ALA A 197 -7.30 -7.50 -19.44
C ALA A 197 -7.81 -6.77 -20.69
N ALA A 198 -6.92 -6.19 -21.49
CA ALA A 198 -7.32 -5.43 -22.68
C ALA A 198 -7.92 -6.31 -23.79
N GLY A 199 -7.57 -7.60 -23.85
CA GLY A 199 -8.12 -8.53 -24.84
C GLY A 199 -9.47 -9.14 -24.47
N THR A 200 -9.83 -9.08 -23.17
CA THR A 200 -11.09 -9.65 -22.66
C THR A 200 -12.11 -8.58 -22.25
N LEU A 201 -11.65 -7.33 -22.03
CA LEU A 201 -12.55 -6.21 -21.68
C LEU A 201 -13.32 -5.73 -22.90
N ARG A 202 -14.61 -5.43 -22.70
CA ARG A 202 -15.47 -4.77 -23.69
C ARG A 202 -15.21 -3.26 -23.67
N PHE A 203 -15.45 -2.58 -24.78
CA PHE A 203 -15.28 -1.12 -24.87
C PHE A 203 -16.15 -0.36 -23.84
N ASP A 204 -17.38 -0.83 -23.59
CA ASP A 204 -18.28 -0.25 -22.61
C ASP A 204 -17.70 -0.34 -21.16
N ASP A 205 -16.95 -1.40 -20.90
CA ASP A 205 -16.27 -1.61 -19.61
C ASP A 205 -15.12 -0.60 -19.42
N LEU A 206 -14.39 -0.28 -20.49
CA LEU A 206 -13.31 0.71 -20.46
C LEU A 206 -13.87 2.13 -20.19
N GLU A 207 -15.00 2.48 -20.79
CA GLU A 207 -15.64 3.80 -20.56
C GLU A 207 -16.03 3.99 -19.09
N ARG A 208 -16.51 2.94 -18.44
CA ARG A 208 -16.85 3.00 -17.01
C ARG A 208 -15.62 2.98 -16.11
N LEU A 209 -14.59 2.21 -16.46
CA LEU A 209 -13.35 2.15 -15.68
C LEU A 209 -12.59 3.48 -15.64
N GLN A 210 -12.65 4.29 -16.69
CA GLN A 210 -12.00 5.60 -16.69
C GLN A 210 -12.57 6.53 -15.60
N VAL A 211 -13.85 6.40 -15.23
CA VAL A 211 -14.45 7.17 -14.13
C VAL A 211 -13.71 6.90 -12.82
N TYR A 212 -13.46 5.62 -12.51
CA TYR A 212 -12.69 5.23 -11.32
C TYR A 212 -11.26 5.76 -11.38
N ILE A 213 -10.57 5.57 -12.51
CA ILE A 213 -9.16 5.96 -12.65
C ILE A 213 -9.00 7.48 -12.47
N ILE A 214 -9.86 8.27 -13.11
CA ILE A 214 -9.81 9.73 -13.00
C ILE A 214 -10.13 10.17 -11.57
N LEU A 215 -11.20 9.66 -10.98
CA LEU A 215 -11.60 10.01 -9.62
C LEU A 215 -10.50 9.64 -8.61
N GLN A 216 -9.97 8.42 -8.72
CA GLN A 216 -8.88 7.94 -7.86
C GLN A 216 -7.61 8.79 -8.00
N ALA A 217 -7.23 9.14 -9.23
CA ALA A 217 -6.08 9.99 -9.49
C ALA A 217 -6.28 11.40 -8.92
N CYS A 218 -7.46 12.01 -9.12
CA CYS A 218 -7.77 13.33 -8.57
C CYS A 218 -7.72 13.32 -7.04
N ILE A 219 -8.31 12.33 -6.38
CA ILE A 219 -8.29 12.21 -4.92
C ILE A 219 -6.86 12.01 -4.42
N ALA A 220 -6.09 11.12 -5.06
CA ALA A 220 -4.70 10.88 -4.70
C ALA A 220 -3.84 12.15 -4.81
N LEU A 221 -4.02 12.95 -5.86
CA LEU A 221 -3.32 14.22 -6.03
C LEU A 221 -3.73 15.25 -4.97
N ILE A 222 -5.03 15.39 -4.69
CA ILE A 222 -5.54 16.32 -3.65
C ILE A 222 -5.00 15.92 -2.28
N LEU A 223 -5.04 14.64 -1.93
CA LEU A 223 -4.50 14.13 -0.67
C LEU A 223 -3.00 14.38 -0.57
N SER A 224 -2.23 14.01 -1.59
CA SER A 224 -0.76 14.04 -1.55
C SER A 224 -0.18 15.45 -1.58
N PHE A 225 -0.78 16.37 -2.34
CA PHE A 225 -0.22 17.70 -2.54
C PHE A 225 -0.94 18.82 -1.78
N TRP A 226 -2.12 18.57 -1.28
CA TRP A 226 -2.88 19.61 -0.58
C TRP A 226 -3.22 19.23 0.85
N ILE A 227 -4.00 18.16 1.06
CA ILE A 227 -4.54 17.82 2.39
C ILE A 227 -3.42 17.42 3.35
N LEU A 228 -2.59 16.43 2.99
CA LEU A 228 -1.56 15.91 3.89
C LEU A 228 -0.46 16.92 4.21
N PRO A 229 0.13 17.65 3.23
CA PRO A 229 1.12 18.67 3.54
C PRO A 229 0.55 19.80 4.39
N LYS A 230 -0.70 20.20 4.13
CA LYS A 230 -1.36 21.24 4.93
C LYS A 230 -1.65 20.77 6.35
N LEU A 231 -2.07 19.52 6.52
CA LEU A 231 -2.25 18.91 7.84
C LEU A 231 -0.95 18.93 8.65
N ILE A 232 0.17 18.55 8.04
CA ILE A 232 1.49 18.61 8.69
C ILE A 232 1.82 20.05 9.09
N THR A 233 1.60 21.02 8.22
CA THR A 233 1.86 22.44 8.50
C THR A 233 1.02 22.99 9.65
N VAL A 234 -0.21 22.52 9.81
CA VAL A 234 -1.09 22.93 10.92
C VAL A 234 -0.68 22.27 12.25
N LEU A 235 -0.23 21.02 12.20
CA LEU A 235 0.13 20.25 13.39
C LEU A 235 1.59 20.44 13.84
N THR A 236 2.44 21.01 12.98
CA THR A 236 3.87 21.17 13.23
C THR A 236 4.36 22.56 12.79
N PRO A 237 5.48 23.06 13.32
CA PRO A 237 6.05 24.34 12.87
C PRO A 237 6.76 24.26 11.50
N ILE A 238 6.52 23.22 10.71
CA ILE A 238 7.14 22.99 9.40
C ILE A 238 6.33 23.69 8.32
N LYS A 239 6.99 24.49 7.47
CA LYS A 239 6.32 25.22 6.38
C LYS A 239 5.95 24.26 5.24
N TYR A 240 4.86 24.53 4.56
CA TYR A 240 4.37 23.75 3.42
C TYR A 240 5.46 23.51 2.36
N GLN A 241 6.22 24.54 2.00
CA GLN A 241 7.27 24.44 0.99
C GLN A 241 8.38 23.46 1.39
N ASP A 242 8.78 23.48 2.66
CA ASP A 242 9.84 22.58 3.17
C ASP A 242 9.37 21.12 3.12
N ILE A 243 8.08 20.87 3.37
CA ILE A 243 7.48 19.53 3.26
C ILE A 243 7.55 19.07 1.81
N ILE A 244 7.05 19.88 0.87
CA ILE A 244 7.04 19.54 -0.55
C ILE A 244 8.48 19.33 -1.07
N ASP A 245 9.43 20.19 -0.67
CA ASP A 245 10.83 20.06 -1.09
C ASP A 245 11.48 18.78 -0.56
N SER A 246 11.13 18.36 0.65
CA SER A 246 11.65 17.11 1.23
C SER A 246 11.09 15.84 0.58
N VAL A 247 9.83 15.88 0.08
CA VAL A 247 9.17 14.68 -0.46
C VAL A 247 9.19 14.59 -1.99
N LYS A 248 9.46 15.67 -2.72
CA LYS A 248 9.41 15.66 -4.21
C LYS A 248 10.32 14.63 -4.85
N ASN A 249 11.58 14.51 -4.38
CA ASN A 249 12.52 13.53 -4.90
C ASN A 249 12.16 12.09 -4.50
N PRO A 250 11.84 11.78 -3.23
CA PRO A 250 11.26 10.50 -2.83
C PRO A 250 10.04 10.12 -3.66
N LEU A 251 9.10 11.06 -3.86
CA LEU A 251 7.87 10.82 -4.61
C LEU A 251 8.15 10.50 -6.09
N ALA A 252 9.02 11.30 -6.73
CA ALA A 252 9.44 11.04 -8.11
C ALA A 252 10.14 9.68 -8.23
N THR A 253 10.97 9.31 -7.25
CA THR A 253 11.64 8.01 -7.23
C THR A 253 10.65 6.87 -7.02
N ALA A 254 9.67 7.01 -6.11
CA ALA A 254 8.61 6.03 -5.89
C ALA A 254 7.81 5.80 -7.17
N PHE A 255 7.41 6.88 -7.82
CA PHE A 255 6.67 6.81 -9.08
C PHE A 255 7.50 6.17 -10.20
N ALA A 256 8.77 6.57 -10.34
CA ALA A 256 9.67 6.03 -11.35
C ALA A 256 10.03 4.56 -11.14
N THR A 257 10.13 4.10 -9.90
CA THR A 257 10.52 2.71 -9.58
C THR A 257 9.33 1.79 -9.34
N ALA A 258 8.13 2.35 -9.16
CA ALA A 258 6.94 1.66 -8.68
C ALA A 258 7.21 0.81 -7.41
N ASN A 259 8.21 1.22 -6.62
CA ASN A 259 8.67 0.48 -5.44
C ASN A 259 8.96 1.43 -4.28
N LEU A 260 8.09 1.41 -3.29
CA LEU A 260 8.21 2.27 -2.12
C LEU A 260 9.43 1.92 -1.23
N LEU A 261 9.90 0.67 -1.24
CA LEU A 261 11.04 0.24 -0.42
C LEU A 261 12.35 0.95 -0.82
N VAL A 262 12.50 1.30 -2.10
CA VAL A 262 13.67 2.05 -2.59
C VAL A 262 13.70 3.48 -2.04
N VAL A 263 12.54 3.99 -1.68
CA VAL A 263 12.35 5.38 -1.26
C VAL A 263 12.56 5.56 0.24
N ILE A 264 12.40 4.50 1.04
CA ILE A 264 12.52 4.57 2.51
C ILE A 264 13.82 5.24 2.96
N PRO A 265 15.01 4.84 2.50
CA PRO A 265 16.26 5.49 2.93
C PRO A 265 16.32 6.98 2.55
N ILE A 266 15.84 7.31 1.34
CA ILE A 266 15.83 8.70 0.85
C ILE A 266 14.88 9.55 1.72
N LEU A 267 13.75 8.97 2.10
CA LEU A 267 12.76 9.64 2.94
C LEU A 267 13.31 9.87 4.36
N VAL A 268 14.00 8.87 4.93
CA VAL A 268 14.68 9.01 6.23
C VAL A 268 15.69 10.14 6.20
N ASP A 269 16.58 10.16 5.23
CA ASP A 269 17.64 11.19 5.11
C ASP A 269 17.04 12.60 4.92
N ASN A 270 16.02 12.74 4.07
CA ASN A 270 15.39 14.02 3.84
C ASN A 270 14.63 14.52 5.07
N THR A 271 13.99 13.61 5.81
CA THR A 271 13.25 13.95 7.04
C THR A 271 14.22 14.37 8.15
N LYS A 272 15.36 13.68 8.30
CA LYS A 272 16.43 14.09 9.23
C LYS A 272 16.90 15.51 8.94
N LYS A 273 17.29 15.79 7.69
CA LYS A 273 17.71 17.14 7.26
C LYS A 273 16.65 18.20 7.51
N LEU A 274 15.36 17.86 7.29
CA LEU A 274 14.25 18.78 7.53
C LEU A 274 14.12 19.15 9.02
N ILE A 275 14.29 18.17 9.92
CA ILE A 275 14.22 18.37 11.38
C ILE A 275 15.45 19.11 11.89
N GLU A 276 16.65 18.72 11.47
CA GLU A 276 17.92 19.36 11.83
C GLU A 276 17.96 20.84 11.43
N ASN A 277 17.58 21.16 10.19
CA ASN A 277 17.55 22.54 9.68
C ASN A 277 16.57 23.45 10.46
N ARG A 278 15.63 22.88 11.17
CA ARG A 278 14.62 23.61 11.95
C ARG A 278 14.89 23.64 13.45
N LYS A 279 15.97 22.99 13.94
CA LYS A 279 16.27 22.87 15.39
C LYS A 279 15.03 22.45 16.22
N ILE A 280 14.24 21.53 15.68
CA ILE A 280 12.95 21.13 16.27
C ILE A 280 13.16 20.25 17.50
N ASN A 281 14.34 19.62 17.65
CA ASN A 281 14.70 18.84 18.82
C ASN A 281 16.13 19.21 19.29
N GLU A 282 16.24 20.14 20.22
CA GLU A 282 17.40 20.29 21.08
C GLU A 282 17.29 19.31 22.26
N THR A 283 17.17 18.03 22.01
CA THR A 283 17.46 17.01 23.01
C THR A 283 18.79 16.39 22.60
N ASP A 284 19.84 16.82 23.31
CA ASP A 284 21.11 16.12 23.42
C ASP A 284 20.87 14.67 23.85
N THR A 285 20.51 13.81 22.94
CA THR A 285 20.60 12.39 23.11
C THR A 285 21.72 11.91 22.20
N ASP A 286 22.86 11.58 22.83
CA ASP A 286 23.98 10.80 22.27
C ASP A 286 23.53 9.39 21.77
N GLU A 287 22.30 9.23 21.35
CA GLU A 287 21.80 7.98 20.81
C GLU A 287 22.19 7.88 19.33
N LYS A 288 23.06 6.91 19.06
CA LYS A 288 23.59 6.56 17.73
C LYS A 288 22.50 6.24 16.67
N GLU A 289 21.23 6.11 17.06
CA GLU A 289 20.11 5.83 16.15
C GLU A 289 19.01 6.87 16.33
N SER A 290 18.71 7.62 15.27
CA SER A 290 17.58 8.54 15.27
C SER A 290 16.26 7.75 15.33
N PRO A 291 15.24 8.15 16.12
CA PRO A 291 13.93 7.54 16.11
C PRO A 291 13.31 7.39 14.69
N LEU A 292 13.70 8.25 13.75
CA LEU A 292 13.24 8.21 12.36
C LEU A 292 13.71 6.97 11.61
N ASP A 293 14.87 6.40 11.95
CA ASP A 293 15.40 5.17 11.35
C ASP A 293 14.51 3.96 11.65
N VAL A 294 13.73 4.04 12.72
CA VAL A 294 12.78 2.99 13.13
C VAL A 294 11.35 3.32 12.68
N ILE A 295 10.90 4.57 12.93
CA ILE A 295 9.51 4.96 12.67
C ILE A 295 9.17 4.90 11.17
N ILE A 296 10.04 5.41 10.30
CA ILE A 296 9.75 5.48 8.86
C ILE A 296 9.66 4.07 8.24
N PRO A 297 10.63 3.15 8.44
CA PRO A 297 10.49 1.78 7.95
C PRO A 297 9.33 1.02 8.61
N ALA A 298 9.07 1.23 9.91
CA ALA A 298 7.95 0.58 10.60
C ALA A 298 6.60 1.04 10.05
N SER A 299 6.44 2.35 9.75
CA SER A 299 5.19 2.90 9.21
C SER A 299 4.79 2.29 7.86
N PHE A 300 5.75 1.75 7.11
CA PHE A 300 5.49 1.05 5.85
C PHE A 300 4.62 -0.20 6.03
N ASN A 301 4.72 -0.88 7.18
CA ASN A 301 3.98 -2.10 7.47
C ASN A 301 2.51 -1.83 7.87
N PHE A 302 2.19 -0.61 8.28
CA PHE A 302 0.82 -0.24 8.63
C PHE A 302 0.02 0.17 7.38
N PRO A 303 -1.32 0.05 7.42
CA PRO A 303 -2.18 0.53 6.34
C PRO A 303 -1.97 2.02 6.09
N SER A 304 -1.33 2.35 4.98
CA SER A 304 -1.14 3.74 4.55
C SER A 304 -2.41 4.27 3.88
N MET A 305 -2.58 5.60 3.85
CA MET A 305 -3.73 6.21 3.17
C MET A 305 -3.86 5.79 1.71
N GLY A 306 -2.73 5.57 1.00
CA GLY A 306 -2.75 5.10 -0.38
C GLY A 306 -3.32 3.68 -0.51
N LYS A 307 -2.98 2.78 0.42
CA LYS A 307 -3.55 1.42 0.47
C LYS A 307 -5.05 1.47 0.79
N LEU A 308 -5.45 2.29 1.76
CA LEU A 308 -6.86 2.45 2.13
C LEU A 308 -7.66 3.13 1.01
N LEU A 309 -7.06 4.09 0.28
CA LEU A 309 -7.72 4.72 -0.85
C LEU A 309 -8.10 3.71 -1.94
N SER A 310 -7.33 2.62 -2.11
CA SER A 310 -7.67 1.56 -3.07
C SER A 310 -8.97 0.83 -2.74
N LEU A 311 -9.43 0.88 -1.48
CA LEU A 311 -10.75 0.37 -1.09
C LEU A 311 -11.90 1.12 -1.79
N GLY A 312 -11.64 2.33 -2.32
CA GLY A 312 -12.58 3.04 -3.18
C GLY A 312 -12.99 2.29 -4.44
N PHE A 313 -12.25 1.22 -4.79
CA PHE A 313 -12.66 0.31 -5.86
C PHE A 313 -13.95 -0.47 -5.52
N ILE A 314 -14.22 -0.74 -4.25
CA ILE A 314 -15.41 -1.52 -3.84
C ILE A 314 -16.72 -0.76 -4.13
N PRO A 315 -16.92 0.50 -3.66
CA PRO A 315 -18.11 1.26 -4.05
C PRO A 315 -18.17 1.55 -5.55
N PHE A 316 -17.03 1.66 -6.23
CA PHE A 316 -16.99 1.75 -7.68
C PHE A 316 -17.46 0.44 -8.32
N ALA A 317 -16.96 -0.72 -7.90
CA ALA A 317 -17.38 -2.00 -8.44
C ALA A 317 -18.88 -2.25 -8.23
N ALA A 318 -19.41 -1.91 -7.06
CA ALA A 318 -20.84 -1.99 -6.77
C ALA A 318 -21.67 -1.09 -7.70
N TRP A 319 -21.22 0.14 -7.93
CA TRP A 319 -21.84 1.05 -8.91
C TRP A 319 -21.72 0.51 -10.35
N TYR A 320 -20.56 -0.02 -10.72
CA TYR A 320 -20.26 -0.58 -12.04
C TYR A 320 -21.21 -1.72 -12.42
N VAL A 321 -21.49 -2.64 -11.49
CA VAL A 321 -22.43 -3.74 -11.69
C VAL A 321 -23.91 -3.35 -11.50
N GLY A 322 -24.19 -2.06 -11.29
CA GLY A 322 -25.58 -1.56 -11.13
C GLY A 322 -26.21 -1.86 -9.77
N SER A 323 -25.42 -2.24 -8.77
CA SER A 323 -25.86 -2.52 -7.40
C SER A 323 -25.13 -1.62 -6.39
N PRO A 324 -25.36 -0.28 -6.42
CA PRO A 324 -24.64 0.64 -5.57
C PRO A 324 -24.91 0.35 -4.09
N LEU A 325 -23.84 0.48 -3.27
CA LEU A 325 -23.94 0.26 -1.82
C LEU A 325 -24.97 1.20 -1.19
N SER A 326 -25.86 0.65 -0.40
CA SER A 326 -26.77 1.44 0.42
C SER A 326 -26.02 2.07 1.61
N PRO A 327 -26.50 3.21 2.17
CA PRO A 327 -25.86 3.82 3.35
C PRO A 327 -25.70 2.87 4.54
N THR A 328 -26.56 1.88 4.67
CA THR A 328 -26.51 0.85 5.74
C THR A 328 -25.42 -0.19 5.55
N GLN A 329 -24.87 -0.34 4.34
CA GLN A 329 -23.80 -1.28 4.02
C GLN A 329 -22.41 -0.67 4.18
N TYR A 330 -22.29 0.67 4.27
CA TYR A 330 -20.98 1.33 4.45
C TYR A 330 -20.25 0.95 5.73
N PRO A 331 -20.89 0.82 6.92
CA PRO A 331 -20.19 0.39 8.11
C PRO A 331 -19.55 -0.98 7.97
N SER A 332 -20.25 -1.96 7.42
CA SER A 332 -19.70 -3.31 7.19
C SER A 332 -18.56 -3.30 6.19
N PHE A 333 -18.67 -2.54 5.10
CA PHE A 333 -17.60 -2.35 4.12
C PHE A 333 -16.35 -1.70 4.71
N LEU A 334 -16.49 -0.69 5.58
CA LEU A 334 -15.35 0.03 6.15
C LEU A 334 -14.60 -0.76 7.23
N VAL A 335 -15.22 -1.79 7.79
CA VAL A 335 -14.66 -2.62 8.86
C VAL A 335 -14.14 -3.96 8.33
N ALA A 336 -14.58 -4.39 7.15
CA ALA A 336 -14.09 -5.59 6.45
C ALA A 336 -12.76 -5.36 5.77
#